data_52027e7a2e4d9bd51697daf4f24788b5
#
_entry.id   52027e7a2e4d9bd51697daf4f24788b5
#
_cell.length_a   1.000
_cell.length_b   1.000
_cell.length_c   1.000
_cell.angle_alpha   90.00
_cell.angle_beta   90.00
_cell.angle_gamma   90.00
#
_symmetry.space_group_name_H-M   'P 1'
#
loop_
_entity.id
_entity.type
_entity.pdbx_description
1 polymer ?
#
loop_
_entity_poly.entity_id
_entity_poly.type
_entity_poly.pdbx_seq_one_letter_code
_entity_poly.pdbx_strand_id
1 'polypeptide(L)'
;VTSRLFTSESVTEGHPDKICDAISDSILDELLRQDPASRVAVETMVTTGQVHVAGEVTTSAYADIPTIVRERLLAIGYDSSAKGFDGASCGVNVAIGAQSPDIAQGVDTAWEVRTGAEGDSEDALLSQGAGDQGLMFGYACSDTPELMPLPIALAHRLSRGLSTVRKSGAVPYLRPDGKTQVTIEYVGDKPVRLDTVVVSSQHAENIHLEQLLAVDVRDQVVQPELDALDLDTSDYRLLVNPTGRFVIGGPMGDAGLTGRKIIVDTYGGMARHGGGAFSGKDPSKVDRSAAYAMRWVAKNVVAAGLAERIEVQVAYAIGKAAPVGLFVETFGTEQVDPDKISDAIRQVFDLRPAAIIRDLDLKRPIYAPTAAYGHFGRTDIDLPWENVDRAADLKSLVGA
;
A
#
# COMPACT_ATOMS: atom_id res chain seq x y z
N VAL A 1 9.69 8.19 -31.74
CA VAL A 1 9.12 8.04 -30.39
C VAL A 1 10.26 8.22 -29.40
N THR A 2 10.08 9.10 -28.41
CA THR A 2 11.15 9.42 -27.44
C THR A 2 11.21 8.31 -26.39
N SER A 3 12.41 7.77 -26.14
CA SER A 3 12.67 6.87 -25.01
C SER A 3 12.77 7.69 -23.71
N ARG A 4 12.27 7.14 -22.60
CA ARG A 4 12.36 7.74 -21.27
C ARG A 4 12.63 6.66 -20.21
N LEU A 5 13.37 7.03 -19.17
CA LEU A 5 13.61 6.18 -18.01
C LEU A 5 12.63 6.53 -16.89
N PHE A 6 12.03 5.52 -16.27
CA PHE A 6 11.18 5.68 -15.10
C PHE A 6 11.64 4.76 -13.97
N THR A 7 11.72 5.31 -12.76
CA THR A 7 12.27 4.61 -11.59
C THR A 7 11.25 4.55 -10.48
N SER A 8 11.12 3.37 -9.87
CA SER A 8 10.38 3.16 -8.62
C SER A 8 11.26 2.44 -7.61
N GLU A 9 10.95 2.62 -6.32
CA GLU A 9 11.62 1.91 -5.24
C GLU A 9 10.63 1.13 -4.38
N SER A 10 11.12 0.12 -3.68
CA SER A 10 10.42 -0.58 -2.62
C SER A 10 11.37 -0.89 -1.46
N VAL A 11 10.82 -1.32 -0.34
CA VAL A 11 11.55 -1.66 0.86
C VAL A 11 11.07 -2.99 1.44
N THR A 12 11.93 -3.65 2.21
CA THR A 12 11.55 -4.88 2.92
C THR A 12 10.65 -4.60 4.12
N GLU A 13 10.02 -5.65 4.63
CA GLU A 13 9.22 -5.58 5.87
C GLU A 13 10.02 -5.10 7.09
N GLY A 14 11.35 -5.25 7.07
CA GLY A 14 12.26 -4.84 8.14
C GLY A 14 12.78 -3.40 8.02
N HIS A 15 12.40 -2.66 7.00
CA HIS A 15 12.66 -1.22 6.94
C HIS A 15 11.94 -0.51 8.09
N PRO A 16 12.55 0.47 8.79
CA PRO A 16 11.97 1.10 9.98
C PRO A 16 10.56 1.63 9.79
N ASP A 17 10.26 2.32 8.68
CA ASP A 17 8.91 2.82 8.40
C ASP A 17 7.93 1.66 8.19
N LYS A 18 8.35 0.56 7.56
CA LYS A 18 7.48 -0.60 7.33
C LYS A 18 7.23 -1.44 8.57
N ILE A 19 8.17 -1.47 9.50
CA ILE A 19 7.93 -2.00 10.85
C ILE A 19 6.77 -1.26 11.51
N CYS A 20 6.78 0.08 11.43
CA CYS A 20 5.73 0.91 12.00
C CYS A 20 4.38 0.67 11.36
N ASP A 21 4.33 0.57 10.03
CA ASP A 21 3.12 0.23 9.29
C ASP A 21 2.58 -1.14 9.70
N ALA A 22 3.45 -2.14 9.82
CA ALA A 22 3.07 -3.49 10.22
C ALA A 22 2.53 -3.57 11.65
N ILE A 23 3.13 -2.84 12.59
CA ILE A 23 2.66 -2.76 13.97
C ILE A 23 1.28 -2.09 14.02
N SER A 24 1.12 -0.93 13.39
CA SER A 24 -0.13 -0.17 13.37
C SER A 24 -1.28 -0.98 12.76
N ASP A 25 -1.04 -1.66 11.64
CA ASP A 25 -2.06 -2.52 11.01
C ASP A 25 -2.33 -3.81 11.78
N SER A 26 -1.36 -4.35 12.51
CA SER A 26 -1.60 -5.51 13.38
C SER A 26 -2.49 -5.16 14.59
N ILE A 27 -2.35 -3.97 15.13
CA ILE A 27 -3.23 -3.44 16.17
C ILE A 27 -4.64 -3.24 15.62
N LEU A 28 -4.75 -2.63 14.44
CA LEU A 28 -6.04 -2.46 13.74
C LEU A 28 -6.75 -3.80 13.51
N ASP A 29 -6.05 -4.80 12.98
CA ASP A 29 -6.63 -6.11 12.69
C ASP A 29 -7.09 -6.83 13.95
N GLU A 30 -6.35 -6.71 15.07
CA GLU A 30 -6.78 -7.30 16.34
C GLU A 30 -8.07 -6.65 16.87
N LEU A 31 -8.18 -5.34 16.76
CA LEU A 31 -9.39 -4.62 17.16
C LEU A 31 -10.59 -4.97 16.29
N LEU A 32 -10.42 -4.97 14.96
CA LEU A 32 -11.49 -5.31 14.03
C LEU A 32 -11.96 -6.77 14.15
N ARG A 33 -11.09 -7.69 14.51
CA ARG A 33 -11.45 -9.09 14.74
C ARG A 33 -12.45 -9.25 15.88
N GLN A 34 -12.33 -8.45 16.93
CA GLN A 34 -13.18 -8.48 18.11
C GLN A 34 -14.37 -7.55 17.98
N ASP A 35 -14.20 -6.39 17.34
CA ASP A 35 -15.21 -5.35 17.16
C ASP A 35 -15.08 -4.73 15.76
N PRO A 36 -15.86 -5.22 14.77
CA PRO A 36 -15.84 -4.67 13.41
C PRO A 36 -16.29 -3.20 13.30
N ALA A 37 -16.86 -2.63 14.37
CA ALA A 37 -17.23 -1.22 14.43
C ALA A 37 -16.14 -0.32 15.00
N SER A 38 -14.97 -0.87 15.35
CA SER A 38 -13.85 -0.11 15.91
C SER A 38 -13.46 1.08 15.03
N ARG A 39 -13.26 2.22 15.70
CA ARG A 39 -12.67 3.44 15.11
C ARG A 39 -11.21 3.51 15.55
N VAL A 40 -10.28 3.48 14.61
CA VAL A 40 -8.85 3.33 14.88
C VAL A 40 -8.06 4.33 14.06
N ALA A 41 -7.20 5.08 14.74
CA ALA A 41 -6.16 5.90 14.14
C ALA A 41 -4.91 5.72 15.00
N VAL A 42 -4.08 4.73 14.68
CA VAL A 42 -2.90 4.35 15.45
C VAL A 42 -1.65 4.55 14.62
N GLU A 43 -0.73 5.32 15.16
CA GLU A 43 0.58 5.59 14.59
C GLU A 43 1.67 5.00 15.47
N THR A 44 2.74 4.53 14.83
CA THR A 44 3.88 3.92 15.50
C THR A 44 5.15 4.66 15.10
N MET A 45 6.05 4.84 16.04
CA MET A 45 7.42 5.29 15.84
C MET A 45 8.38 4.23 16.38
N VAL A 46 9.44 3.93 15.66
CA VAL A 46 10.55 3.10 16.12
C VAL A 46 11.85 3.87 16.06
N THR A 47 12.70 3.61 17.01
CA THR A 47 14.09 4.07 17.03
C THR A 47 14.93 3.06 17.80
N THR A 48 16.21 3.34 18.06
CA THR A 48 17.10 2.40 18.75
C THR A 48 16.49 1.91 20.08
N GLY A 49 16.18 0.61 20.14
CA GLY A 49 15.68 -0.06 21.34
C GLY A 49 14.27 0.34 21.80
N GLN A 50 13.53 1.15 21.05
CA GLN A 50 12.25 1.72 21.48
C GLN A 50 11.18 1.63 20.40
N VAL A 51 9.95 1.34 20.83
CA VAL A 51 8.71 1.46 20.05
C VAL A 51 7.74 2.36 20.80
N HIS A 52 7.20 3.35 20.12
CA HIS A 52 6.17 4.24 20.64
C HIS A 52 4.92 4.08 19.79
N VAL A 53 3.79 3.78 20.44
CA VAL A 53 2.48 3.65 19.80
C VAL A 53 1.58 4.74 20.35
N ALA A 54 1.04 5.57 19.47
CA ALA A 54 0.17 6.69 19.85
C ALA A 54 -1.04 6.74 18.92
N GLY A 55 -2.10 7.42 19.35
CA GLY A 55 -3.28 7.65 18.53
C GLY A 55 -4.58 7.62 19.33
N GLU A 56 -5.69 7.47 18.59
CA GLU A 56 -7.04 7.46 19.14
C GLU A 56 -7.77 6.19 18.71
N VAL A 57 -8.45 5.57 19.66
CA VAL A 57 -9.22 4.36 19.45
C VAL A 57 -10.57 4.46 20.18
N THR A 58 -11.65 4.12 19.48
CA THR A 58 -12.98 3.92 20.07
C THR A 58 -13.43 2.52 19.71
N THR A 59 -13.54 1.63 20.69
CA THR A 59 -13.81 0.20 20.49
C THR A 59 -14.36 -0.43 21.77
N SER A 60 -15.08 -1.54 21.60
CA SER A 60 -15.43 -2.45 22.70
C SER A 60 -14.39 -3.59 22.86
N ALA A 61 -13.43 -3.68 21.95
CA ALA A 61 -12.37 -4.71 21.95
C ALA A 61 -11.23 -4.37 22.91
N TYR A 62 -10.40 -5.38 23.19
CA TYR A 62 -9.14 -5.21 23.91
C TYR A 62 -7.98 -5.76 23.06
N ALA A 63 -6.93 -4.99 22.92
CA ALA A 63 -5.70 -5.43 22.29
C ALA A 63 -4.52 -5.29 23.27
N ASP A 64 -3.76 -6.38 23.45
CA ASP A 64 -2.48 -6.35 24.17
C ASP A 64 -1.41 -5.80 23.22
N ILE A 65 -1.33 -4.48 23.15
CA ILE A 65 -0.44 -3.76 22.22
C ILE A 65 1.03 -4.15 22.42
N PRO A 66 1.58 -4.20 23.65
CA PRO A 66 2.97 -4.62 23.84
C PRO A 66 3.26 -6.02 23.29
N THR A 67 2.35 -6.97 23.47
CA THR A 67 2.50 -8.33 22.91
C THR A 67 2.46 -8.30 21.38
N ILE A 68 1.51 -7.59 20.77
CA ILE A 68 1.40 -7.43 19.31
C ILE A 68 2.69 -6.84 18.71
N VAL A 69 3.23 -5.79 19.35
CA VAL A 69 4.50 -5.16 18.94
C VAL A 69 5.64 -6.18 18.93
N ARG A 70 5.82 -6.93 20.02
CA ARG A 70 6.89 -7.92 20.15
C ARG A 70 6.79 -9.04 19.15
N GLU A 71 5.59 -9.63 19.00
CA GLU A 71 5.32 -10.70 18.03
C GLU A 71 5.61 -10.22 16.61
N ARG A 72 5.22 -9.00 16.25
CA ARG A 72 5.47 -8.46 14.91
C ARG A 72 6.96 -8.28 14.64
N LEU A 73 7.71 -7.71 15.59
CA LEU A 73 9.15 -7.53 15.47
C LEU A 73 9.89 -8.86 15.32
N LEU A 74 9.53 -9.85 16.13
CA LEU A 74 10.12 -11.20 16.07
C LEU A 74 9.78 -11.90 14.74
N ALA A 75 8.54 -11.77 14.25
CA ALA A 75 8.12 -12.33 12.96
C ALA A 75 8.83 -11.70 11.76
N ILE A 76 9.18 -10.42 11.83
CA ILE A 76 10.00 -9.73 10.84
C ILE A 76 11.44 -10.25 10.88
N GLY A 77 11.94 -10.65 12.05
CA GLY A 77 13.27 -11.21 12.24
C GLY A 77 14.20 -10.35 13.11
N TYR A 78 13.67 -9.37 13.82
CA TYR A 78 14.41 -8.60 14.82
C TYR A 78 14.34 -9.32 16.18
N ASP A 79 15.17 -10.33 16.34
CA ASP A 79 15.19 -11.26 17.47
C ASP A 79 16.49 -11.17 18.30
N SER A 80 17.37 -10.22 17.99
CA SER A 80 18.64 -10.05 18.65
C SER A 80 19.21 -8.63 18.47
N SER A 81 19.82 -8.11 19.52
CA SER A 81 20.56 -6.85 19.47
C SER A 81 21.70 -6.86 18.45
N ALA A 82 22.25 -8.04 18.12
CA ALA A 82 23.24 -8.19 17.05
C ALA A 82 22.69 -7.85 15.66
N LYS A 83 21.37 -7.89 15.46
CA LYS A 83 20.68 -7.47 14.24
C LYS A 83 20.28 -5.98 14.28
N GLY A 84 20.57 -5.29 15.36
CA GLY A 84 20.26 -3.88 15.56
C GLY A 84 18.95 -3.59 16.30
N PHE A 85 18.12 -4.62 16.57
CA PHE A 85 16.88 -4.49 17.31
C PHE A 85 16.43 -5.85 17.86
N ASP A 86 15.93 -5.88 19.09
CA ASP A 86 15.43 -7.10 19.72
C ASP A 86 13.98 -6.91 20.19
N GLY A 87 13.05 -7.55 19.48
CA GLY A 87 11.62 -7.49 19.77
C GLY A 87 11.25 -8.07 21.13
N ALA A 88 12.04 -9.00 21.66
CA ALA A 88 11.79 -9.60 22.97
C ALA A 88 12.08 -8.62 24.13
N SER A 89 13.02 -7.70 23.98
CA SER A 89 13.52 -6.87 25.09
C SER A 89 13.42 -5.36 24.86
N CYS A 90 12.99 -4.89 23.68
CA CYS A 90 12.83 -3.46 23.41
C CYS A 90 11.82 -2.79 24.35
N GLY A 91 12.00 -1.50 24.58
CA GLY A 91 11.01 -0.66 25.27
C GLY A 91 9.77 -0.47 24.41
N VAL A 92 8.59 -0.58 25.02
CA VAL A 92 7.30 -0.31 24.35
C VAL A 92 6.52 0.70 25.16
N ASN A 93 6.23 1.84 24.55
CA ASN A 93 5.43 2.90 25.14
C ASN A 93 4.11 3.03 24.39
N VAL A 94 2.99 3.10 25.10
CA VAL A 94 1.65 3.20 24.54
C VAL A 94 0.96 4.44 25.08
N ALA A 95 0.49 5.31 24.16
CA ALA A 95 -0.25 6.52 24.47
C ALA A 95 -1.48 6.60 23.56
N ILE A 96 -2.53 5.86 23.93
CA ILE A 96 -3.80 5.79 23.18
C ILE A 96 -4.88 6.55 23.95
N GLY A 97 -5.53 7.49 23.26
CA GLY A 97 -6.70 8.23 23.74
C GLY A 97 -7.99 7.80 23.05
N ALA A 98 -9.08 8.44 23.42
CA ALA A 98 -10.37 8.29 22.75
C ALA A 98 -10.47 9.28 21.58
N GLN A 99 -11.24 8.93 20.54
CA GLN A 99 -11.52 9.82 19.42
C GLN A 99 -12.29 11.08 19.90
N SER A 100 -12.00 12.23 19.30
CA SER A 100 -12.72 13.48 19.55
C SER A 100 -14.21 13.34 19.25
N PRO A 101 -15.12 13.76 20.16
CA PRO A 101 -16.55 13.76 19.91
C PRO A 101 -16.96 14.62 18.70
N ASP A 102 -16.22 15.70 18.43
CA ASP A 102 -16.50 16.60 17.30
C ASP A 102 -16.24 15.93 15.95
N ILE A 103 -15.19 15.11 15.87
CA ILE A 103 -14.90 14.30 14.68
C ILE A 103 -15.95 13.18 14.55
N ALA A 104 -16.25 12.48 15.63
CA ALA A 104 -17.24 11.39 15.66
C ALA A 104 -18.61 11.84 15.12
N GLN A 105 -19.07 13.04 15.45
CA GLN A 105 -20.34 13.57 15.00
C GLN A 105 -20.47 13.58 13.46
N GLY A 106 -19.44 13.99 12.75
CA GLY A 106 -19.45 14.05 11.28
C GLY A 106 -19.37 12.70 10.60
N VAL A 107 -18.72 11.72 11.26
CA VAL A 107 -18.62 10.33 10.77
C VAL A 107 -19.91 9.56 11.04
N ASP A 108 -20.46 9.67 12.23
CA ASP A 108 -21.61 8.89 12.67
C ASP A 108 -22.93 9.36 12.04
N THR A 109 -23.03 10.66 11.71
CA THR A 109 -24.21 11.22 11.03
C THR A 109 -23.77 12.26 10.00
N ALA A 110 -23.89 11.91 8.73
CA ALA A 110 -23.48 12.78 7.63
C ALA A 110 -24.27 14.10 7.59
N TRP A 111 -23.65 15.11 6.99
CA TRP A 111 -24.23 16.46 6.85
C TRP A 111 -25.57 16.42 6.13
N GLU A 112 -25.73 15.61 5.10
CA GLU A 112 -26.96 15.43 4.32
C GLU A 112 -28.12 15.02 5.20
N VAL A 113 -27.91 14.09 6.13
CA VAL A 113 -28.93 13.63 7.10
C VAL A 113 -29.23 14.71 8.15
N ARG A 114 -28.16 15.32 8.70
CA ARG A 114 -28.32 16.34 9.76
C ARG A 114 -29.06 17.61 9.29
N THR A 115 -28.93 17.96 8.02
CA THR A 115 -29.54 19.18 7.45
C THR A 115 -30.84 18.90 6.70
N GLY A 116 -31.21 17.64 6.48
CA GLY A 116 -32.33 17.25 5.64
C GLY A 116 -32.18 17.60 4.17
N ALA A 117 -30.94 17.75 3.71
CA ALA A 117 -30.62 18.16 2.32
C ALA A 117 -31.13 17.15 1.28
N GLU A 118 -31.21 15.87 1.64
CA GLU A 118 -31.72 14.78 0.79
C GLU A 118 -33.18 14.39 1.18
N GLY A 119 -33.88 15.22 1.97
CA GLY A 119 -35.19 14.92 2.47
C GLY A 119 -35.19 13.80 3.54
N ASP A 120 -36.35 13.15 3.74
CA ASP A 120 -36.51 11.99 4.65
C ASP A 120 -36.02 10.71 3.95
N SER A 121 -34.77 10.68 3.47
CA SER A 121 -34.19 9.49 2.83
C SER A 121 -33.95 8.40 3.86
N GLU A 122 -34.56 7.24 3.69
CA GLU A 122 -34.30 6.02 4.46
C GLU A 122 -33.01 5.30 4.01
N ASP A 123 -32.22 5.89 3.09
CA ASP A 123 -30.99 5.28 2.60
C ASP A 123 -29.91 5.26 3.70
N ALA A 124 -29.71 4.10 4.31
CA ALA A 124 -28.72 3.89 5.36
C ALA A 124 -27.28 4.23 4.92
N LEU A 125 -27.01 4.25 3.61
CA LEU A 125 -25.67 4.61 3.08
C LEU A 125 -25.39 6.11 3.13
N LEU A 126 -26.41 6.93 3.32
CA LEU A 126 -26.27 8.38 3.57
C LEU A 126 -25.98 8.69 5.04
N SER A 127 -26.10 7.71 5.95
CA SER A 127 -25.93 7.97 7.39
C SER A 127 -24.49 8.29 7.76
N GLN A 128 -23.50 7.69 7.08
CA GLN A 128 -22.10 7.86 7.38
C GLN A 128 -21.45 8.93 6.48
N GLY A 129 -20.88 9.97 7.09
CA GLY A 129 -20.06 10.96 6.41
C GLY A 129 -18.60 10.55 6.28
N ALA A 130 -17.85 11.24 5.41
CA ALA A 130 -16.41 11.11 5.34
C ALA A 130 -15.76 11.60 6.64
N GLY A 131 -14.80 10.82 7.16
CA GLY A 131 -14.12 11.12 8.42
C GLY A 131 -13.16 12.29 8.34
N ASP A 132 -12.77 12.70 7.12
CA ASP A 132 -11.93 13.87 6.85
C ASP A 132 -12.25 14.41 5.46
N GLN A 133 -11.75 15.63 5.17
CA GLN A 133 -11.60 16.09 3.81
C GLN A 133 -10.41 15.39 3.15
N GLY A 134 -10.39 15.30 1.83
CA GLY A 134 -9.23 14.78 1.12
C GLY A 134 -9.53 14.45 -0.33
N LEU A 135 -8.44 14.10 -1.03
CA LEU A 135 -8.51 13.60 -2.39
C LEU A 135 -7.66 12.32 -2.48
N MET A 136 -8.16 11.33 -3.20
CA MET A 136 -7.54 10.01 -3.33
C MET A 136 -7.46 9.65 -4.81
N PHE A 137 -6.36 8.99 -5.18
CA PHE A 137 -6.11 8.54 -6.54
C PHE A 137 -6.11 7.03 -6.65
N GLY A 138 -6.61 6.54 -7.77
CA GLY A 138 -6.42 5.17 -8.23
C GLY A 138 -5.76 5.16 -9.60
N TYR A 139 -5.07 4.07 -9.89
CA TYR A 139 -4.35 3.89 -11.14
C TYR A 139 -4.35 2.42 -11.56
N ALA A 140 -4.37 2.18 -12.85
CA ALA A 140 -4.10 0.89 -13.46
C ALA A 140 -3.52 1.09 -14.85
N CYS A 141 -2.67 0.15 -15.27
CA CYS A 141 -2.11 0.12 -16.61
C CYS A 141 -1.83 -1.32 -17.06
N SER A 142 -1.62 -1.51 -18.34
CA SER A 142 -1.41 -2.82 -18.95
C SER A 142 0.05 -3.30 -18.95
N ASP A 143 0.92 -2.73 -18.08
CA ASP A 143 2.33 -3.11 -18.03
C ASP A 143 2.55 -4.53 -17.49
N THR A 144 1.71 -4.97 -16.56
CA THR A 144 1.82 -6.28 -15.89
C THR A 144 0.45 -6.98 -15.86
N PRO A 145 0.41 -8.31 -15.68
CA PRO A 145 -0.85 -9.05 -15.57
C PRO A 145 -1.76 -8.57 -14.43
N GLU A 146 -1.19 -8.10 -13.32
CA GLU A 146 -1.90 -7.52 -12.20
C GLU A 146 -2.35 -6.07 -12.43
N LEU A 147 -2.09 -5.53 -13.63
CA LEU A 147 -2.44 -4.17 -14.06
C LEU A 147 -1.79 -3.08 -13.20
N MET A 148 -0.51 -3.28 -12.89
CA MET A 148 0.35 -2.35 -12.16
C MET A 148 1.48 -1.82 -13.04
N PRO A 149 2.02 -0.62 -12.73
CA PRO A 149 3.26 -0.16 -13.35
C PRO A 149 4.41 -1.12 -13.08
N LEU A 150 5.14 -1.50 -14.14
CA LEU A 150 6.21 -2.49 -14.03
C LEU A 150 7.33 -2.10 -13.04
N PRO A 151 7.80 -0.82 -12.97
CA PRO A 151 8.88 -0.49 -12.05
C PRO A 151 8.56 -0.78 -10.59
N ILE A 152 7.37 -0.39 -10.09
CA ILE A 152 6.98 -0.66 -8.71
C ILE A 152 6.66 -2.13 -8.49
N ALA A 153 6.02 -2.81 -9.44
CA ALA A 153 5.72 -4.23 -9.34
C ALA A 153 7.00 -5.06 -9.20
N LEU A 154 8.01 -4.80 -10.02
CA LEU A 154 9.31 -5.48 -9.93
C LEU A 154 10.05 -5.13 -8.64
N ALA A 155 10.07 -3.84 -8.24
CA ALA A 155 10.70 -3.43 -6.98
C ALA A 155 10.10 -4.15 -5.77
N HIS A 156 8.77 -4.32 -5.72
CA HIS A 156 8.10 -5.09 -4.66
C HIS A 156 8.50 -6.58 -4.67
N ARG A 157 8.55 -7.20 -5.84
CA ARG A 157 8.94 -8.61 -5.98
C ARG A 157 10.37 -8.82 -5.49
N LEU A 158 11.30 -7.93 -5.84
CA LEU A 158 12.69 -7.98 -5.39
C LEU A 158 12.80 -7.79 -3.86
N SER A 159 12.08 -6.84 -3.28
CA SER A 159 12.07 -6.62 -1.83
C SER A 159 11.49 -7.83 -1.08
N ARG A 160 10.43 -8.44 -1.60
CA ARG A 160 9.88 -9.69 -1.06
C ARG A 160 10.86 -10.84 -1.20
N GLY A 161 11.54 -10.94 -2.34
CA GLY A 161 12.59 -11.94 -2.59
C GLY A 161 13.69 -11.91 -1.54
N LEU A 162 14.19 -10.72 -1.17
CA LEU A 162 15.17 -10.56 -0.09
C LEU A 162 14.67 -11.14 1.24
N SER A 163 13.44 -10.86 1.61
CA SER A 163 12.84 -11.39 2.84
C SER A 163 12.61 -12.90 2.77
N THR A 164 12.24 -13.41 1.60
CA THR A 164 12.02 -14.85 1.38
C THR A 164 13.31 -15.65 1.52
N VAL A 165 14.39 -15.25 0.85
CA VAL A 165 15.68 -15.98 0.93
C VAL A 165 16.32 -15.86 2.31
N ARG A 166 16.09 -14.76 3.02
CA ARG A 166 16.52 -14.59 4.41
C ARG A 166 15.76 -15.53 5.35
N LYS A 167 14.42 -15.51 5.29
CA LYS A 167 13.56 -16.30 6.20
C LYS A 167 13.65 -17.80 5.94
N SER A 168 13.83 -18.22 4.69
CA SER A 168 14.03 -19.63 4.34
C SER A 168 15.40 -20.18 4.75
N GLY A 169 16.36 -19.29 5.08
CA GLY A 169 17.74 -19.67 5.37
C GLY A 169 18.59 -19.94 4.13
N ALA A 170 18.08 -19.65 2.92
CA ALA A 170 18.89 -19.76 1.69
C ALA A 170 20.04 -18.77 1.69
N VAL A 171 19.83 -17.57 2.20
CA VAL A 171 20.87 -16.55 2.41
C VAL A 171 20.84 -16.09 3.89
N PRO A 172 21.39 -16.88 4.81
CA PRO A 172 21.17 -16.74 6.25
C PRO A 172 21.85 -15.52 6.88
N TYR A 173 22.81 -14.92 6.19
CA TYR A 173 23.54 -13.73 6.66
C TYR A 173 22.81 -12.41 6.32
N LEU A 174 21.74 -12.44 5.52
CA LEU A 174 20.90 -11.26 5.34
C LEU A 174 20.16 -10.90 6.64
N ARG A 175 19.98 -9.61 6.86
CA ARG A 175 19.23 -9.03 7.97
C ARG A 175 17.95 -8.36 7.46
N PRO A 176 17.00 -8.01 8.36
CA PRO A 176 15.66 -7.64 7.93
C PRO A 176 15.55 -6.36 7.09
N ASP A 177 16.43 -5.38 7.27
CA ASP A 177 16.36 -4.09 6.55
C ASP A 177 16.91 -4.17 5.14
N GLY A 178 16.21 -3.59 4.20
CA GLY A 178 16.64 -3.54 2.81
C GLY A 178 15.75 -2.66 1.93
N LYS A 179 16.33 -2.25 0.80
CA LYS A 179 15.66 -1.45 -0.23
C LYS A 179 15.97 -2.01 -1.61
N THR A 180 15.03 -1.83 -2.52
CA THR A 180 15.20 -2.11 -3.94
C THR A 180 14.77 -0.91 -4.78
N GLN A 181 15.42 -0.71 -5.92
CA GLN A 181 15.07 0.33 -6.87
C GLN A 181 15.18 -0.24 -8.27
N VAL A 182 14.21 0.05 -9.12
CA VAL A 182 14.13 -0.47 -10.49
C VAL A 182 13.91 0.69 -11.44
N THR A 183 14.74 0.76 -12.48
CA THR A 183 14.62 1.72 -13.59
C THR A 183 14.28 0.98 -14.87
N ILE A 184 13.17 1.32 -15.47
CA ILE A 184 12.66 0.75 -16.73
C ILE A 184 12.71 1.81 -17.83
N GLU A 185 13.15 1.41 -19.01
CA GLU A 185 13.04 2.21 -20.22
C GLU A 185 11.68 2.01 -20.88
N TYR A 186 11.01 3.13 -21.16
CA TYR A 186 9.73 3.19 -21.87
C TYR A 186 9.91 3.82 -23.24
N VAL A 187 9.23 3.26 -24.22
CA VAL A 187 9.05 3.88 -25.55
C VAL A 187 7.57 4.17 -25.73
N GLY A 188 7.22 5.46 -25.75
CA GLY A 188 5.84 5.88 -25.54
C GLY A 188 5.38 5.48 -24.12
N ASP A 189 4.29 4.73 -24.04
CA ASP A 189 3.74 4.22 -22.77
C ASP A 189 4.00 2.73 -22.55
N LYS A 190 4.89 2.11 -23.34
CA LYS A 190 5.23 0.67 -23.19
C LYS A 190 6.61 0.50 -22.57
N PRO A 191 6.74 -0.35 -21.54
CA PRO A 191 8.04 -0.77 -21.04
C PRO A 191 8.75 -1.63 -22.09
N VAL A 192 10.03 -1.38 -22.34
CA VAL A 192 10.77 -2.08 -23.39
C VAL A 192 12.06 -2.72 -22.89
N ARG A 193 12.72 -2.15 -21.87
CA ARG A 193 14.01 -2.66 -21.39
C ARG A 193 14.21 -2.33 -19.91
N LEU A 194 14.81 -3.28 -19.20
CA LEU A 194 15.35 -3.04 -17.86
C LEU A 194 16.67 -2.27 -17.98
N ASP A 195 16.78 -1.12 -17.33
CA ASP A 195 17.99 -0.30 -17.34
C ASP A 195 18.86 -0.55 -16.12
N THR A 196 18.30 -0.46 -14.93
CA THR A 196 19.07 -0.56 -13.69
C THR A 196 18.25 -1.20 -12.56
N VAL A 197 18.90 -2.07 -11.80
CA VAL A 197 18.42 -2.58 -10.51
C VAL A 197 19.42 -2.21 -9.43
N VAL A 198 18.93 -1.60 -8.35
CA VAL A 198 19.71 -1.32 -7.14
C VAL A 198 19.13 -2.12 -6.00
N VAL A 199 19.98 -2.86 -5.29
CA VAL A 199 19.59 -3.59 -4.08
C VAL A 199 20.52 -3.17 -2.94
N SER A 200 19.95 -2.69 -1.85
CA SER A 200 20.65 -2.42 -0.60
C SER A 200 20.08 -3.32 0.48
N SER A 201 20.87 -4.25 0.99
CA SER A 201 20.43 -5.18 2.02
C SER A 201 21.37 -5.16 3.22
N GLN A 202 20.77 -5.07 4.40
CA GLN A 202 21.48 -5.26 5.66
C GLN A 202 22.00 -6.71 5.74
N HIS A 203 23.20 -6.88 6.25
CA HIS A 203 23.89 -8.17 6.33
C HIS A 203 24.71 -8.32 7.61
N ALA A 204 25.10 -9.56 7.91
CA ALA A 204 26.00 -9.87 9.01
C ALA A 204 27.40 -9.28 8.78
N GLU A 205 28.18 -9.14 9.85
CA GLU A 205 29.57 -8.77 9.73
C GLU A 205 30.41 -9.83 9.01
N ASN A 206 31.56 -9.42 8.49
CA ASN A 206 32.58 -10.32 7.94
C ASN A 206 32.14 -11.16 6.73
N ILE A 207 31.27 -10.61 5.87
CA ILE A 207 30.95 -11.20 4.57
C ILE A 207 31.63 -10.43 3.43
N HIS A 208 31.94 -11.14 2.35
CA HIS A 208 32.48 -10.53 1.13
C HIS A 208 31.33 -9.96 0.28
N LEU A 209 31.31 -8.63 0.08
CA LEU A 209 30.23 -7.95 -0.63
C LEU A 209 30.16 -8.36 -2.10
N GLU A 210 31.29 -8.33 -2.82
CA GLU A 210 31.34 -8.63 -4.26
C GLU A 210 31.28 -10.12 -4.57
N GLN A 211 31.98 -10.95 -3.77
CA GLN A 211 32.14 -12.37 -4.03
C GLN A 211 31.03 -13.24 -3.46
N LEU A 212 30.28 -12.72 -2.47
CA LEU A 212 29.20 -13.47 -1.82
C LEU A 212 27.87 -12.74 -1.92
N LEU A 213 27.72 -11.55 -1.30
CA LEU A 213 26.42 -10.85 -1.25
C LEU A 213 25.91 -10.51 -2.65
N ALA A 214 26.73 -9.91 -3.50
CA ALA A 214 26.33 -9.52 -4.85
C ALA A 214 25.95 -10.74 -5.71
N VAL A 215 26.66 -11.85 -5.53
CA VAL A 215 26.38 -13.12 -6.24
C VAL A 215 25.06 -13.71 -5.76
N ASP A 216 24.87 -13.85 -4.45
CA ASP A 216 23.64 -14.43 -3.89
C ASP A 216 22.39 -13.57 -4.19
N VAL A 217 22.51 -12.24 -4.11
CA VAL A 217 21.41 -11.33 -4.47
C VAL A 217 21.07 -11.45 -5.94
N ARG A 218 22.09 -11.47 -6.83
CA ARG A 218 21.85 -11.67 -8.26
C ARG A 218 21.16 -13.00 -8.54
N ASP A 219 21.70 -14.10 -8.03
CA ASP A 219 21.28 -15.45 -8.44
C ASP A 219 20.01 -15.93 -7.74
N GLN A 220 19.77 -15.51 -6.49
CA GLN A 220 18.63 -16.00 -5.69
C GLN A 220 17.47 -14.99 -5.54
N VAL A 221 17.70 -13.71 -5.86
CA VAL A 221 16.67 -12.68 -5.72
C VAL A 221 16.34 -12.04 -7.07
N VAL A 222 17.36 -11.54 -7.79
CA VAL A 222 17.14 -10.76 -9.02
C VAL A 222 16.81 -11.67 -10.21
N GLN A 223 17.68 -12.64 -10.50
CA GLN A 223 17.57 -13.46 -11.70
C GLN A 223 16.23 -14.22 -11.79
N PRO A 224 15.68 -14.84 -10.72
CA PRO A 224 14.39 -15.53 -10.79
C PRO A 224 13.22 -14.61 -11.19
N GLU A 225 13.27 -13.34 -10.77
CA GLU A 225 12.25 -12.37 -11.16
C GLU A 225 12.40 -11.90 -12.60
N LEU A 226 13.65 -11.76 -13.07
CA LEU A 226 13.92 -11.36 -14.45
C LEU A 226 13.57 -12.46 -15.45
N ASP A 227 13.81 -13.72 -15.12
CA ASP A 227 13.46 -14.87 -15.96
C ASP A 227 11.95 -15.01 -16.20
N ALA A 228 11.14 -14.43 -15.32
CA ALA A 228 9.67 -14.41 -15.42
C ALA A 228 9.12 -13.21 -16.21
N LEU A 229 9.98 -12.28 -16.64
CA LEU A 229 9.54 -11.06 -17.35
C LEU A 229 9.59 -11.24 -18.87
N ASP A 230 8.56 -10.74 -19.54
CA ASP A 230 8.58 -10.51 -20.99
C ASP A 230 9.12 -9.09 -21.27
N LEU A 231 10.42 -8.92 -21.04
CA LEU A 231 11.14 -7.64 -21.17
C LEU A 231 12.57 -7.89 -21.57
N ASP A 232 13.20 -6.97 -22.31
CA ASP A 232 14.64 -7.04 -22.57
C ASP A 232 15.43 -6.76 -21.27
N THR A 233 16.08 -7.80 -20.77
CA THR A 233 16.93 -7.79 -19.57
C THR A 233 18.39 -8.13 -19.89
N SER A 234 18.80 -8.08 -21.16
CA SER A 234 20.11 -8.58 -21.61
C SER A 234 21.30 -7.70 -21.19
N ASP A 235 21.06 -6.39 -20.98
CA ASP A 235 22.13 -5.41 -20.70
C ASP A 235 21.68 -4.40 -19.65
N TYR A 236 21.37 -4.88 -18.43
CA TYR A 236 21.00 -4.01 -17.31
C TYR A 236 22.17 -3.89 -16.32
N ARG A 237 22.18 -2.79 -15.58
CA ARG A 237 23.14 -2.58 -14.50
C ARG A 237 22.58 -3.10 -13.18
N LEU A 238 23.34 -3.97 -12.49
CA LEU A 238 23.01 -4.38 -11.13
C LEU A 238 23.98 -3.73 -10.14
N LEU A 239 23.44 -3.00 -9.18
CA LEU A 239 24.18 -2.37 -8.11
C LEU A 239 23.73 -2.97 -6.77
N VAL A 240 24.61 -3.72 -6.11
CA VAL A 240 24.35 -4.31 -4.80
C VAL A 240 25.17 -3.61 -3.75
N ASN A 241 24.51 -3.06 -2.73
CA ASN A 241 25.14 -2.29 -1.66
C ASN A 241 26.19 -1.26 -2.17
N PRO A 242 25.81 -0.32 -3.05
CA PRO A 242 26.79 0.57 -3.68
C PRO A 242 27.53 1.47 -2.71
N THR A 243 27.01 1.69 -1.50
CA THR A 243 27.70 2.40 -0.41
C THR A 243 28.70 1.52 0.34
N GLY A 244 28.74 0.21 0.02
CA GLY A 244 29.56 -0.77 0.69
C GLY A 244 28.86 -1.45 1.87
N ARG A 245 29.53 -1.53 3.00
CA ARG A 245 29.05 -2.25 4.19
C ARG A 245 27.71 -1.69 4.73
N PHE A 246 26.73 -2.59 4.98
CA PHE A 246 25.45 -2.28 5.57
C PHE A 246 25.12 -3.28 6.70
N VAL A 247 25.85 -3.16 7.80
CA VAL A 247 25.67 -4.00 9.00
C VAL A 247 24.73 -3.32 9.99
N ILE A 248 24.91 -2.01 10.22
CA ILE A 248 24.01 -1.21 11.05
C ILE A 248 22.82 -0.81 10.19
N GLY A 249 21.64 -1.26 10.55
CA GLY A 249 20.38 -0.99 9.86
C GLY A 249 19.18 -1.18 10.78
N GLY A 250 17.98 -1.13 10.19
CA GLY A 250 16.75 -1.14 10.96
C GLY A 250 16.63 0.07 11.89
N PRO A 251 15.85 -0.01 12.97
CA PRO A 251 15.63 1.10 13.90
C PRO A 251 16.91 1.65 14.58
N MET A 252 17.98 0.87 14.61
CA MET A 252 19.28 1.33 15.11
C MET A 252 19.97 2.27 14.11
N GLY A 253 19.73 2.09 12.82
CA GLY A 253 20.30 2.90 11.75
C GLY A 253 19.53 4.18 11.50
N ASP A 254 18.20 4.11 11.52
CA ASP A 254 17.29 5.24 11.27
C ASP A 254 15.95 5.03 11.97
N ALA A 255 15.33 6.12 12.40
CA ALA A 255 14.00 6.07 13.00
C ALA A 255 12.94 5.82 11.92
N GLY A 256 11.89 5.07 12.28
CA GLY A 256 10.73 4.82 11.44
C GLY A 256 9.45 5.42 11.99
N LEU A 257 8.52 5.72 11.10
CA LEU A 257 7.18 6.21 11.42
C LEU A 257 6.14 5.59 10.48
N THR A 258 4.95 5.35 11.00
CA THR A 258 3.78 4.96 10.19
C THR A 258 3.50 6.01 9.12
N GLY A 259 3.21 5.55 7.90
CA GLY A 259 2.75 6.42 6.82
C GLY A 259 3.85 7.23 6.13
N ARG A 260 5.11 6.81 6.21
CA ARG A 260 6.24 7.47 5.51
C ARG A 260 6.68 6.79 4.23
N LYS A 261 5.96 5.78 3.75
CA LYS A 261 6.23 5.07 2.50
C LYS A 261 5.00 5.05 1.58
N ILE A 262 4.26 6.16 1.55
CA ILE A 262 2.96 6.26 0.84
C ILE A 262 3.08 6.05 -0.67
N ILE A 263 4.19 6.40 -1.28
CA ILE A 263 4.43 6.20 -2.72
C ILE A 263 4.82 4.74 -2.99
N VAL A 264 5.60 4.12 -2.11
CA VAL A 264 5.89 2.68 -2.14
C VAL A 264 4.62 1.87 -1.94
N ASP A 265 3.74 2.30 -1.05
CA ASP A 265 2.46 1.64 -0.76
C ASP A 265 1.50 1.64 -1.95
N THR A 266 1.65 2.57 -2.88
CA THR A 266 0.72 2.81 -3.99
C THR A 266 1.33 2.44 -5.35
N TYR A 267 1.75 3.42 -6.16
CA TYR A 267 2.09 3.20 -7.56
C TYR A 267 3.54 3.57 -7.93
N GLY A 268 4.41 3.78 -6.93
CA GLY A 268 5.84 4.05 -7.14
C GLY A 268 6.13 5.35 -7.89
N GLY A 269 5.22 6.32 -7.83
CA GLY A 269 5.35 7.62 -8.52
C GLY A 269 4.74 7.66 -9.92
N MET A 270 4.18 6.56 -10.44
CA MET A 270 3.54 6.55 -11.77
C MET A 270 2.20 7.30 -11.75
N ALA A 271 1.49 7.29 -10.65
CA ALA A 271 0.26 8.04 -10.42
C ALA A 271 0.48 9.21 -9.47
N ARG A 272 -0.42 10.18 -9.51
CA ARG A 272 -0.53 11.21 -8.49
C ARG A 272 -0.92 10.59 -7.14
N HIS A 273 -0.73 11.34 -6.07
CA HIS A 273 -1.07 10.91 -4.72
C HIS A 273 -1.73 12.05 -3.94
N GLY A 274 -2.76 11.72 -3.16
CA GLY A 274 -3.49 12.70 -2.35
C GLY A 274 -2.82 13.07 -1.02
N GLY A 275 -1.79 12.31 -0.62
CA GLY A 275 -1.02 12.54 0.61
C GLY A 275 -1.46 11.69 1.81
N GLY A 276 -2.63 11.02 1.76
CA GLY A 276 -3.13 10.18 2.84
C GLY A 276 -2.35 8.87 3.01
N ALA A 277 -1.98 8.53 4.24
CA ALA A 277 -1.41 7.24 4.59
C ALA A 277 -2.51 6.22 4.92
N PHE A 278 -2.19 4.92 4.82
CA PHE A 278 -3.15 3.84 5.01
C PHE A 278 -3.05 3.18 6.39
N SER A 279 -1.85 2.70 6.74
CA SER A 279 -1.65 1.85 7.90
C SER A 279 -2.10 2.50 9.20
N GLY A 280 -2.71 1.70 10.08
CA GLY A 280 -3.24 2.15 11.36
C GLY A 280 -4.61 2.82 11.32
N LYS A 281 -5.20 3.01 10.13
CA LYS A 281 -6.52 3.63 9.93
C LYS A 281 -7.58 2.58 9.64
N ASP A 282 -8.70 2.61 10.36
CA ASP A 282 -9.89 1.81 10.04
C ASP A 282 -10.59 2.34 8.76
N PRO A 283 -11.46 1.56 8.12
CA PRO A 283 -12.03 1.92 6.82
C PRO A 283 -12.99 3.11 6.82
N SER A 284 -13.37 3.68 7.96
CA SER A 284 -14.10 4.95 8.01
C SER A 284 -13.26 6.13 7.55
N LYS A 285 -11.93 6.00 7.54
CA LYS A 285 -11.00 6.98 7.01
C LYS A 285 -10.92 6.82 5.49
N VAL A 286 -11.43 7.80 4.77
CA VAL A 286 -11.47 7.80 3.30
C VAL A 286 -10.07 7.81 2.67
N ASP A 287 -9.06 8.31 3.35
CA ASP A 287 -7.66 8.17 2.95
C ASP A 287 -7.30 6.72 2.57
N ARG A 288 -7.83 5.75 3.30
CA ARG A 288 -7.61 4.33 3.05
C ARG A 288 -8.71 3.74 2.18
N SER A 289 -9.96 3.79 2.61
CA SER A 289 -11.08 3.13 1.92
C SER A 289 -11.32 3.65 0.52
N ALA A 290 -11.27 4.98 0.31
CA ALA A 290 -11.47 5.55 -1.01
C ALA A 290 -10.27 5.36 -1.94
N ALA A 291 -9.05 5.31 -1.44
CA ALA A 291 -7.89 4.94 -2.24
C ALA A 291 -8.00 3.49 -2.75
N TYR A 292 -8.49 2.57 -1.92
CA TYR A 292 -8.78 1.20 -2.33
C TYR A 292 -9.92 1.13 -3.36
N ALA A 293 -10.99 1.91 -3.16
CA ALA A 293 -12.06 2.01 -4.14
C ALA A 293 -11.58 2.57 -5.48
N MET A 294 -10.70 3.56 -5.48
CA MET A 294 -10.13 4.12 -6.71
C MET A 294 -9.25 3.10 -7.45
N ARG A 295 -8.47 2.27 -6.73
CA ARG A 295 -7.78 1.14 -7.35
C ARG A 295 -8.76 0.16 -7.98
N TRP A 296 -9.82 -0.20 -7.29
CA TRP A 296 -10.87 -1.09 -7.79
C TRP A 296 -11.51 -0.54 -9.07
N VAL A 297 -11.89 0.75 -9.08
CA VAL A 297 -12.41 1.44 -10.27
C VAL A 297 -11.42 1.39 -11.43
N ALA A 298 -10.19 1.86 -11.22
CA ALA A 298 -9.16 1.92 -12.26
C ALA A 298 -8.86 0.53 -12.86
N LYS A 299 -8.71 -0.47 -11.99
CA LYS A 299 -8.42 -1.85 -12.43
C LYS A 299 -9.55 -2.42 -13.29
N ASN A 300 -10.81 -2.19 -12.92
CA ASN A 300 -11.96 -2.67 -13.69
C ASN A 300 -12.08 -1.98 -15.05
N VAL A 301 -11.76 -0.70 -15.16
CA VAL A 301 -11.77 0.01 -16.46
C VAL A 301 -10.73 -0.58 -17.42
N VAL A 302 -9.50 -0.83 -16.95
CA VAL A 302 -8.46 -1.45 -17.79
C VAL A 302 -8.80 -2.90 -18.11
N ALA A 303 -9.28 -3.67 -17.13
CA ALA A 303 -9.71 -5.06 -17.35
C ALA A 303 -10.90 -5.17 -18.33
N ALA A 304 -11.77 -4.17 -18.38
CA ALA A 304 -12.85 -4.09 -19.38
C ALA A 304 -12.35 -3.75 -20.78
N GLY A 305 -11.08 -3.41 -20.96
CA GLY A 305 -10.49 -3.00 -22.24
C GLY A 305 -10.90 -1.60 -22.68
N LEU A 306 -11.37 -0.74 -21.78
CA LEU A 306 -11.84 0.61 -22.12
C LEU A 306 -10.71 1.61 -22.24
N ALA A 307 -9.57 1.36 -21.60
CA ALA A 307 -8.32 2.10 -21.73
C ALA A 307 -7.14 1.16 -21.39
N GLU A 308 -5.96 1.43 -21.94
CA GLU A 308 -4.75 0.71 -21.55
C GLU A 308 -4.14 1.28 -20.25
N ARG A 309 -4.52 2.51 -19.90
CA ARG A 309 -3.99 3.25 -18.76
C ARG A 309 -5.04 4.25 -18.26
N ILE A 310 -5.24 4.29 -16.97
CA ILE A 310 -6.19 5.21 -16.35
C ILE A 310 -5.72 5.69 -14.98
N GLU A 311 -5.97 6.96 -14.68
CA GLU A 311 -5.90 7.54 -13.35
C GLU A 311 -7.27 8.10 -12.98
N VAL A 312 -7.74 7.82 -11.79
CA VAL A 312 -9.00 8.33 -11.27
C VAL A 312 -8.76 9.06 -9.94
N GLN A 313 -9.45 10.19 -9.74
CA GLN A 313 -9.41 10.93 -8.49
C GLN A 313 -10.83 11.06 -7.93
N VAL A 314 -10.97 10.82 -6.63
CA VAL A 314 -12.18 11.17 -5.88
C VAL A 314 -11.84 12.15 -4.77
N ALA A 315 -12.75 13.06 -4.45
CA ALA A 315 -12.58 14.03 -3.39
C ALA A 315 -13.78 14.04 -2.46
N TYR A 316 -13.52 14.24 -1.16
CA TYR A 316 -14.54 14.32 -0.10
C TYR A 316 -14.41 15.61 0.70
N ALA A 317 -15.52 16.10 1.19
CA ALA A 317 -15.60 17.07 2.28
C ALA A 317 -15.86 16.35 3.60
N ILE A 318 -15.25 16.80 4.68
CA ILE A 318 -15.46 16.22 6.02
C ILE A 318 -16.94 16.21 6.37
N GLY A 319 -17.42 15.09 6.90
CA GLY A 319 -18.79 14.91 7.34
C GLY A 319 -19.83 14.76 6.24
N LYS A 320 -19.44 14.79 4.94
CA LYS A 320 -20.37 14.54 3.82
C LYS A 320 -20.29 13.09 3.37
N ALA A 321 -21.42 12.51 2.99
CA ALA A 321 -21.48 11.16 2.41
C ALA A 321 -21.12 11.18 0.91
N ALA A 322 -21.74 12.09 0.15
CA ALA A 322 -21.46 12.16 -1.29
C ALA A 322 -20.08 12.74 -1.58
N PRO A 323 -19.32 12.15 -2.52
CA PRO A 323 -18.08 12.77 -3.01
C PRO A 323 -18.37 14.16 -3.62
N VAL A 324 -17.44 15.08 -3.46
CA VAL A 324 -17.53 16.43 -4.05
C VAL A 324 -16.96 16.50 -5.47
N GLY A 325 -16.21 15.47 -5.91
CA GLY A 325 -15.65 15.42 -7.25
C GLY A 325 -15.17 14.03 -7.64
N LEU A 326 -15.23 13.75 -8.92
CA LEU A 326 -14.63 12.60 -9.58
C LEU A 326 -13.95 13.10 -10.87
N PHE A 327 -12.65 12.81 -11.02
CA PHE A 327 -11.86 13.12 -12.21
C PHE A 327 -11.31 11.82 -12.81
N VAL A 328 -11.33 11.74 -14.15
CA VAL A 328 -10.87 10.57 -14.90
C VAL A 328 -9.90 11.03 -15.97
N GLU A 329 -8.72 10.40 -16.05
CA GLU A 329 -7.69 10.65 -17.04
C GLU A 329 -7.24 9.33 -17.67
N THR A 330 -7.37 9.21 -18.98
CA THR A 330 -7.02 7.99 -19.75
C THR A 330 -5.73 8.13 -20.55
N PHE A 331 -5.08 9.29 -20.48
CA PHE A 331 -3.81 9.59 -21.14
C PHE A 331 -3.79 9.34 -22.66
N GLY A 332 -4.94 9.45 -23.30
CA GLY A 332 -5.09 9.20 -24.75
C GLY A 332 -5.04 7.71 -25.12
N THR A 333 -5.26 6.82 -24.15
CA THR A 333 -5.26 5.37 -24.37
C THR A 333 -6.67 4.76 -24.38
N GLU A 334 -7.68 5.60 -24.28
CA GLU A 334 -9.09 5.18 -24.33
C GLU A 334 -9.46 4.50 -25.65
N GLN A 335 -10.34 3.50 -25.56
CA GLN A 335 -10.90 2.79 -26.69
C GLN A 335 -12.32 3.26 -27.02
N VAL A 336 -12.91 4.07 -26.17
CA VAL A 336 -14.24 4.69 -26.29
C VAL A 336 -14.16 6.11 -25.78
N ASP A 337 -15.21 6.90 -26.02
CA ASP A 337 -15.30 8.28 -25.55
C ASP A 337 -15.01 8.37 -24.02
N PRO A 338 -14.05 9.18 -23.55
CA PRO A 338 -13.73 9.35 -22.15
C PRO A 338 -14.91 9.76 -21.26
N ASP A 339 -15.84 10.56 -21.79
CA ASP A 339 -17.04 10.99 -21.07
C ASP A 339 -17.94 9.77 -20.77
N LYS A 340 -18.04 8.82 -21.69
CA LYS A 340 -18.78 7.56 -21.46
C LYS A 340 -18.12 6.70 -20.38
N ILE A 341 -16.79 6.67 -20.31
CA ILE A 341 -16.07 5.97 -19.25
C ILE A 341 -16.40 6.60 -17.89
N SER A 342 -16.33 7.92 -17.79
CA SER A 342 -16.65 8.67 -16.57
C SER A 342 -18.09 8.44 -16.12
N ASP A 343 -19.05 8.48 -17.04
CA ASP A 343 -20.45 8.24 -16.75
C ASP A 343 -20.73 6.78 -16.31
N ALA A 344 -20.08 5.80 -16.96
CA ALA A 344 -20.18 4.40 -16.56
C ALA A 344 -19.62 4.16 -15.15
N ILE A 345 -18.48 4.79 -14.81
CA ILE A 345 -17.92 4.71 -13.45
C ILE A 345 -18.94 5.21 -12.42
N ARG A 346 -19.58 6.35 -12.67
CA ARG A 346 -20.59 6.93 -11.77
C ARG A 346 -21.83 6.04 -11.58
N GLN A 347 -22.17 5.26 -12.59
CA GLN A 347 -23.33 4.37 -12.55
C GLN A 347 -23.03 3.03 -11.86
N VAL A 348 -21.80 2.52 -12.03
CA VAL A 348 -21.40 1.18 -11.54
C VAL A 348 -20.92 1.23 -10.09
N PHE A 349 -20.24 2.31 -9.69
CA PHE A 349 -19.59 2.41 -8.38
C PHE A 349 -20.27 3.46 -7.49
N ASP A 350 -20.76 3.01 -6.34
CA ASP A 350 -21.22 3.91 -5.28
C ASP A 350 -20.02 4.31 -4.43
N LEU A 351 -19.60 5.56 -4.54
CA LEU A 351 -18.39 6.09 -3.89
C LEU A 351 -18.66 6.76 -2.55
N ARG A 352 -19.85 6.59 -1.98
CA ARG A 352 -20.14 7.00 -0.60
C ARG A 352 -19.34 6.12 0.37
N PRO A 353 -18.79 6.66 1.49
CA PRO A 353 -17.93 5.89 2.40
C PRO A 353 -18.57 4.56 2.88
N ALA A 354 -19.84 4.59 3.30
CA ALA A 354 -20.53 3.37 3.75
C ALA A 354 -20.70 2.33 2.63
N ALA A 355 -20.93 2.78 1.39
CA ALA A 355 -21.04 1.90 0.22
C ALA A 355 -19.70 1.23 -0.11
N ILE A 356 -18.61 1.98 -0.10
CA ILE A 356 -17.26 1.44 -0.30
C ILE A 356 -16.95 0.36 0.75
N ILE A 357 -17.21 0.63 2.02
CA ILE A 357 -16.98 -0.32 3.12
C ILE A 357 -17.79 -1.60 2.92
N ARG A 358 -19.04 -1.48 2.49
CA ARG A 358 -19.93 -2.61 2.19
C ARG A 358 -19.43 -3.41 0.98
N ASP A 359 -19.18 -2.73 -0.13
CA ASP A 359 -18.89 -3.38 -1.43
C ASP A 359 -17.53 -4.07 -1.44
N LEU A 360 -16.56 -3.52 -0.72
CA LEU A 360 -15.22 -4.11 -0.54
C LEU A 360 -15.08 -4.92 0.76
N ASP A 361 -16.15 -5.04 1.56
CA ASP A 361 -16.15 -5.79 2.83
C ASP A 361 -14.94 -5.45 3.73
N LEU A 362 -14.77 -4.14 4.00
CA LEU A 362 -13.56 -3.60 4.64
C LEU A 362 -13.53 -3.70 6.17
N LYS A 363 -14.58 -4.22 6.81
CA LYS A 363 -14.59 -4.38 8.28
C LYS A 363 -13.89 -5.65 8.77
N ARG A 364 -13.28 -6.40 7.88
CA ARG A 364 -12.50 -7.60 8.18
C ARG A 364 -11.06 -7.27 8.59
N PRO A 365 -10.39 -8.15 9.36
CA PRO A 365 -8.97 -7.99 9.71
C PRO A 365 -8.06 -8.42 8.55
N ILE A 366 -7.95 -7.61 7.50
CA ILE A 366 -7.22 -7.90 6.25
C ILE A 366 -6.03 -6.97 6.02
N TYR A 367 -5.68 -6.12 6.97
CA TYR A 367 -4.78 -5.00 6.76
C TYR A 367 -3.31 -5.30 7.06
N ALA A 368 -2.99 -6.08 8.08
CA ALA A 368 -1.60 -6.38 8.44
C ALA A 368 -0.78 -6.97 7.28
N PRO A 369 -1.31 -7.87 6.42
CA PRO A 369 -0.56 -8.38 5.27
C PRO A 369 -0.25 -7.32 4.20
N THR A 370 -0.98 -6.20 4.16
CA THR A 370 -0.75 -5.11 3.19
C THR A 370 0.38 -4.18 3.60
N ALA A 371 0.84 -4.24 4.84
CA ALA A 371 1.81 -3.30 5.41
C ALA A 371 3.19 -3.34 4.75
N ALA A 372 3.52 -4.38 3.97
CA ALA A 372 4.75 -4.46 3.18
C ALA A 372 4.46 -4.97 1.77
N TYR A 373 5.30 -4.58 0.82
CA TYR A 373 5.27 -5.00 -0.60
C TYR A 373 4.09 -4.46 -1.40
N GLY A 374 3.55 -3.30 -1.01
CA GLY A 374 2.47 -2.59 -1.68
C GLY A 374 1.07 -3.04 -1.29
N HIS A 375 0.12 -2.13 -1.41
CA HIS A 375 -1.30 -2.39 -1.18
C HIS A 375 -2.02 -2.82 -2.46
N PHE A 376 -1.43 -2.59 -3.62
CA PHE A 376 -2.03 -2.82 -4.94
C PHE A 376 -1.22 -3.82 -5.76
N GLY A 377 -1.91 -4.53 -6.66
CA GLY A 377 -1.29 -5.53 -7.54
C GLY A 377 -0.84 -6.79 -6.81
N ARG A 378 -1.39 -7.07 -5.63
CA ARG A 378 -1.07 -8.27 -4.84
C ARG A 378 -1.80 -9.48 -5.41
N THR A 379 -1.05 -10.56 -5.63
CA THR A 379 -1.58 -11.86 -6.09
C THR A 379 -1.36 -12.97 -5.06
N ASP A 380 -0.63 -12.67 -4.02
CA ASP A 380 -0.29 -13.58 -2.92
C ASP A 380 -1.30 -13.56 -1.77
N ILE A 381 -2.16 -12.56 -1.72
CA ILE A 381 -3.24 -12.40 -0.74
C ILE A 381 -4.52 -11.97 -1.45
N ASP A 382 -5.67 -12.37 -0.88
CA ASP A 382 -6.99 -12.01 -1.41
C ASP A 382 -7.40 -10.64 -0.89
N LEU A 383 -7.41 -9.66 -1.80
CA LEU A 383 -7.77 -8.26 -1.51
C LEU A 383 -8.94 -7.83 -2.39
N PRO A 384 -10.08 -7.41 -1.81
CA PRO A 384 -11.31 -7.10 -2.57
C PRO A 384 -11.14 -6.04 -3.65
N TRP A 385 -10.29 -5.05 -3.43
CA TRP A 385 -10.04 -3.97 -4.40
C TRP A 385 -9.21 -4.39 -5.62
N GLU A 386 -8.70 -5.62 -5.63
CA GLU A 386 -8.03 -6.21 -6.79
C GLU A 386 -8.98 -7.03 -7.67
N ASN A 387 -10.25 -7.18 -7.29
CA ASN A 387 -11.25 -7.89 -8.09
C ASN A 387 -11.63 -7.11 -9.36
N VAL A 388 -11.86 -7.85 -10.45
CA VAL A 388 -12.32 -7.30 -11.74
C VAL A 388 -13.79 -7.62 -12.00
N ASP A 389 -14.58 -7.69 -10.95
CA ASP A 389 -15.98 -8.10 -10.90
C ASP A 389 -16.96 -7.10 -11.53
N ARG A 390 -16.53 -5.88 -11.82
CA ARG A 390 -17.33 -4.82 -12.46
C ARG A 390 -16.96 -4.55 -13.93
N ALA A 391 -15.98 -5.25 -14.46
CA ALA A 391 -15.51 -5.02 -15.84
C ALA A 391 -16.60 -5.26 -16.89
N ALA A 392 -17.41 -6.30 -16.71
CA ALA A 392 -18.52 -6.60 -17.63
C ALA A 392 -19.61 -5.53 -17.59
N ASP A 393 -19.94 -5.02 -16.40
CA ASP A 393 -20.94 -3.96 -16.22
C ASP A 393 -20.51 -2.67 -16.93
N LEU A 394 -19.24 -2.27 -16.72
CA LEU A 394 -18.65 -1.11 -17.40
C LEU A 394 -18.70 -1.25 -18.91
N LYS A 395 -18.28 -2.41 -19.43
CA LYS A 395 -18.27 -2.69 -20.87
C LYS A 395 -19.67 -2.60 -21.46
N SER A 396 -20.66 -3.17 -20.79
CA SER A 396 -22.06 -3.14 -21.22
C SER A 396 -22.61 -1.71 -21.33
N LEU A 397 -22.29 -0.84 -20.37
CA LEU A 397 -22.79 0.55 -20.34
C LEU A 397 -22.20 1.44 -21.44
N VAL A 398 -20.97 1.20 -21.83
CA VAL A 398 -20.33 2.00 -22.90
C VAL A 398 -20.65 1.47 -24.31
N GLY A 399 -21.26 0.30 -24.43
CA GLY A 399 -21.63 -0.33 -25.71
C GLY A 399 -20.43 -0.89 -26.46
N ALA A 400 -19.41 -1.39 -25.76
CA ALA A 400 -18.17 -1.94 -26.32
C ALA A 400 -18.14 -3.47 -26.32
#